data_8f4bb8f4b3b0145af8c3e281f2b8174e
#
_entry.id   8f4bb8f4b3b0145af8c3e281f2b8174e
#
_cell.length_a   1.000
_cell.length_b   1.000
_cell.length_c   1.000
_cell.angle_alpha   90.00
_cell.angle_beta   90.00
_cell.angle_gamma   90.00
#
_symmetry.space_group_name_H-M   'P 1'
#
loop_
_entity.id
_entity.type
_entity.pdbx_description
1 polymer ?
#
loop_
_entity_poly.entity_id
_entity_poly.type
_entity_poly.pdbx_seq_one_letter_code
_entity_poly.pdbx_strand_id
1 'polypeptide(L)'
;MDERLLRWARLPGPRKVLAAARRRLEAGHGLGGSPLQVDLTPGERSEVGRLLGLSWERSGRSVGAKALAGAVENYGATVIDLLAVTGDPVRDLRAAKESARQNAAAERERAATALRDVGVPATTASAWLDRRGLPAAGDGQLLDLAERCARVWSALPQLETGRILLTVLAATALDDPHALDRGSSTATAVLRLLGHDLPDSAEAWRMAWEEHGIDCDPVSSRVLVLNLPLAGDAPCARIVQAAGPEPLWLTLRSLTGSFRMAAPASDVYVCENPSVLIAAADQLGKSSRPLVCTNGRPSAATLRLLTGLAEGGASIHVRADDDSAGQAIVTTVRRAIPSARLWRFEARPPGRPRYEEQDLLLLLRDLHRGRA
;
A
#
# COMPACT_ATOMS: atom_id res chain seq x y z
N MET A 1 -29.86 33.16 -35.56
CA MET A 1 -30.96 32.27 -35.12
C MET A 1 -32.17 33.14 -34.86
N ASP A 2 -33.36 32.70 -35.26
CA ASP A 2 -34.62 33.43 -35.09
C ASP A 2 -34.93 33.69 -33.62
N GLU A 3 -35.27 34.94 -33.25
CA GLU A 3 -35.57 35.32 -31.86
C GLU A 3 -36.84 34.65 -31.29
N ARG A 4 -37.80 34.31 -32.17
CA ARG A 4 -39.03 33.63 -31.78
C ARG A 4 -38.72 32.18 -31.32
N LEU A 5 -37.83 31.50 -32.05
CA LEU A 5 -37.37 30.16 -31.72
C LEU A 5 -36.59 30.18 -30.40
N LEU A 6 -35.72 31.17 -30.18
CA LEU A 6 -34.98 31.30 -28.91
C LEU A 6 -35.89 31.59 -27.72
N ARG A 7 -36.90 32.44 -27.89
CA ARG A 7 -37.90 32.67 -26.83
C ARG A 7 -38.70 31.40 -26.51
N TRP A 8 -39.08 30.64 -27.53
CA TRP A 8 -39.76 29.35 -27.38
C TRP A 8 -38.87 28.37 -26.62
N ALA A 9 -37.62 28.21 -26.97
CA ALA A 9 -36.70 27.27 -26.37
C ALA A 9 -36.47 27.50 -24.85
N ARG A 10 -36.71 28.72 -24.37
CA ARG A 10 -36.54 29.11 -22.96
C ARG A 10 -37.78 28.77 -22.08
N LEU A 11 -38.91 28.41 -22.68
CA LEU A 11 -40.12 28.02 -21.95
C LEU A 11 -39.92 26.69 -21.26
N PRO A 12 -40.63 26.41 -20.12
CA PRO A 12 -40.49 25.17 -19.35
C PRO A 12 -40.67 23.87 -20.16
N GLY A 13 -41.75 23.78 -20.94
CA GLY A 13 -42.02 22.60 -21.77
C GLY A 13 -40.98 22.33 -22.85
N PRO A 14 -40.65 23.32 -23.71
CA PRO A 14 -39.53 23.22 -24.66
C PRO A 14 -38.19 22.87 -24.04
N ARG A 15 -37.84 23.42 -22.87
CA ARG A 15 -36.58 23.02 -22.16
C ARG A 15 -36.55 21.54 -21.83
N LYS A 16 -37.65 20.95 -21.38
CA LYS A 16 -37.73 19.50 -21.11
C LYS A 16 -37.52 18.68 -22.41
N VAL A 17 -38.16 19.12 -23.49
CA VAL A 17 -38.04 18.47 -24.81
C VAL A 17 -36.63 18.57 -25.35
N LEU A 18 -36.00 19.74 -25.28
CA LEU A 18 -34.62 19.96 -25.70
C LEU A 18 -33.63 19.16 -24.84
N ALA A 19 -33.86 19.05 -23.52
CA ALA A 19 -33.06 18.22 -22.65
C ALA A 19 -33.17 16.71 -23.00
N ALA A 20 -34.34 16.24 -23.40
CA ALA A 20 -34.52 14.86 -23.88
C ALA A 20 -33.86 14.66 -25.26
N ALA A 21 -33.94 15.65 -26.16
CA ALA A 21 -33.24 15.62 -27.44
C ALA A 21 -31.72 15.60 -27.24
N ARG A 22 -31.20 16.41 -26.31
CA ARG A 22 -29.79 16.42 -25.93
C ARG A 22 -29.33 15.05 -25.45
N ARG A 23 -29.98 14.45 -24.45
CA ARG A 23 -29.63 13.11 -23.94
C ARG A 23 -29.60 12.06 -25.06
N ARG A 24 -30.55 12.15 -26.00
CA ARG A 24 -30.59 11.23 -27.14
C ARG A 24 -29.40 11.40 -28.09
N LEU A 25 -29.06 12.66 -28.43
CA LEU A 25 -27.93 12.98 -29.29
C LEU A 25 -26.60 12.59 -28.61
N GLU A 26 -26.45 12.88 -27.31
CA GLU A 26 -25.28 12.51 -26.52
C GLU A 26 -25.09 11.01 -26.38
N ALA A 27 -26.18 10.24 -26.42
CA ALA A 27 -26.14 8.78 -26.48
C ALA A 27 -25.77 8.23 -27.88
N GLY A 28 -25.47 9.10 -28.85
CA GLY A 28 -25.13 8.72 -30.23
C GLY A 28 -26.32 8.34 -31.10
N HIS A 29 -27.55 8.70 -30.68
CA HIS A 29 -28.75 8.42 -31.45
C HIS A 29 -29.19 9.69 -32.22
N GLY A 30 -29.44 9.55 -33.52
CA GLY A 30 -29.97 10.65 -34.31
C GLY A 30 -31.42 11.02 -33.90
N LEU A 31 -31.88 12.19 -34.37
CA LEU A 31 -33.27 12.66 -34.15
C LEU A 31 -34.30 11.98 -35.05
N GLY A 32 -33.94 10.87 -35.71
CA GLY A 32 -34.87 9.95 -36.39
C GLY A 32 -35.36 8.85 -35.45
N GLY A 33 -36.46 8.19 -35.76
CA GLY A 33 -36.94 6.99 -35.06
C GLY A 33 -37.87 7.29 -33.87
N SER A 34 -37.69 6.61 -32.74
CA SER A 34 -38.62 6.63 -31.59
C SER A 34 -38.87 8.02 -31.02
N PRO A 35 -40.08 8.29 -30.44
CA PRO A 35 -40.36 9.55 -29.77
C PRO A 35 -39.44 9.84 -28.61
N LEU A 36 -39.30 11.15 -28.27
CA LEU A 36 -38.60 11.60 -27.10
C LEU A 36 -39.42 11.26 -25.85
N GLN A 37 -38.77 10.70 -24.83
CA GLN A 37 -39.38 10.42 -23.54
C GLN A 37 -39.41 11.71 -22.71
N VAL A 38 -40.57 12.34 -22.64
CA VAL A 38 -40.78 13.61 -21.92
C VAL A 38 -42.18 13.65 -21.32
N ASP A 39 -42.24 13.87 -20.00
CA ASP A 39 -43.49 14.12 -19.30
C ASP A 39 -43.78 15.63 -19.29
N LEU A 40 -44.85 16.01 -19.93
CA LEU A 40 -45.30 17.40 -20.06
C LEU A 40 -46.65 17.58 -19.38
N THR A 41 -46.74 18.59 -18.52
CA THR A 41 -48.01 19.10 -18.00
C THR A 41 -48.86 19.69 -19.15
N PRO A 42 -50.17 19.87 -18.99
CA PRO A 42 -51.01 20.50 -20.02
C PRO A 42 -50.51 21.86 -20.50
N GLY A 43 -50.01 22.71 -19.57
CA GLY A 43 -49.41 24.00 -19.91
C GLY A 43 -48.14 23.88 -20.72
N GLU A 44 -47.19 23.00 -20.30
CA GLU A 44 -45.95 22.73 -21.01
C GLU A 44 -46.21 22.13 -22.40
N ARG A 45 -47.25 21.31 -22.53
CA ARG A 45 -47.67 20.75 -23.80
C ARG A 45 -48.14 21.84 -24.76
N SER A 46 -48.90 22.81 -24.25
CA SER A 46 -49.32 23.98 -25.06
C SER A 46 -48.12 24.81 -25.49
N GLU A 47 -47.12 25.00 -24.64
CA GLU A 47 -45.89 25.70 -25.03
C GLU A 47 -45.16 24.99 -26.15
N VAL A 48 -45.01 23.64 -26.09
CA VAL A 48 -44.40 22.84 -27.13
C VAL A 48 -45.25 22.86 -28.40
N GLY A 49 -46.59 22.89 -28.27
CA GLY A 49 -47.54 22.97 -29.37
C GLY A 49 -47.41 24.25 -30.22
N ARG A 50 -46.88 25.35 -29.66
CA ARG A 50 -46.56 26.58 -30.41
C ARG A 50 -45.57 26.35 -31.57
N LEU A 51 -44.70 25.35 -31.46
CA LEU A 51 -43.75 24.97 -32.50
C LEU A 51 -44.29 23.77 -33.33
N LEU A 52 -44.83 22.75 -32.70
CA LEU A 52 -45.24 21.51 -33.32
C LEU A 52 -46.67 21.56 -33.92
N GLY A 53 -47.43 22.61 -33.62
CA GLY A 53 -48.79 22.82 -34.11
C GLY A 53 -49.90 22.31 -33.18
N LEU A 54 -51.09 22.94 -33.29
CA LEU A 54 -52.28 22.62 -32.48
C LEU A 54 -52.77 21.18 -32.66
N SER A 55 -52.59 20.58 -33.82
CA SER A 55 -52.96 19.18 -34.10
C SER A 55 -52.14 18.22 -33.26
N TRP A 56 -50.84 18.48 -33.08
CA TRP A 56 -49.96 17.71 -32.17
C TRP A 56 -50.37 17.92 -30.70
N GLU A 57 -50.60 19.16 -30.29
CA GLU A 57 -51.01 19.48 -28.93
C GLU A 57 -52.25 18.70 -28.48
N ARG A 58 -53.29 18.66 -29.36
CA ARG A 58 -54.57 17.96 -29.09
C ARG A 58 -54.47 16.45 -29.22
N SER A 59 -53.46 15.91 -29.90
CA SER A 59 -53.37 14.47 -30.22
C SER A 59 -53.03 13.58 -29.04
N GLY A 60 -52.55 14.11 -27.90
CA GLY A 60 -52.04 13.33 -26.79
C GLY A 60 -50.73 12.58 -27.06
N ARG A 61 -50.19 12.64 -28.27
CA ARG A 61 -48.99 11.90 -28.69
C ARG A 61 -47.73 12.45 -28.02
N SER A 62 -46.74 11.58 -27.88
CA SER A 62 -45.39 11.98 -27.44
C SER A 62 -44.70 12.85 -28.51
N VAL A 63 -43.60 13.55 -28.09
CA VAL A 63 -42.84 14.40 -29.01
C VAL A 63 -42.04 13.55 -29.95
N GLY A 64 -42.34 13.57 -31.22
CA GLY A 64 -41.54 12.90 -32.26
C GLY A 64 -40.21 13.64 -32.46
N ALA A 65 -39.10 12.95 -32.37
CA ALA A 65 -37.76 13.56 -32.54
C ALA A 65 -37.60 14.14 -33.95
N LYS A 66 -38.09 13.45 -35.00
CA LYS A 66 -38.11 13.91 -36.40
C LYS A 66 -39.02 15.14 -36.59
N ALA A 67 -40.18 15.14 -35.91
CA ALA A 67 -41.11 16.29 -35.97
C ALA A 67 -40.52 17.52 -35.33
N LEU A 68 -39.81 17.38 -34.22
CA LEU A 68 -39.06 18.46 -33.58
C LEU A 68 -37.96 19.03 -34.53
N ALA A 69 -37.16 18.13 -35.13
CA ALA A 69 -36.11 18.52 -36.05
C ALA A 69 -36.67 19.32 -37.24
N GLY A 70 -37.71 18.81 -37.94
CA GLY A 70 -38.32 19.51 -39.04
C GLY A 70 -38.99 20.83 -38.65
N ALA A 71 -39.58 20.92 -37.44
CA ALA A 71 -40.17 22.16 -36.95
C ALA A 71 -39.11 23.27 -36.67
N VAL A 72 -37.92 22.87 -36.16
CA VAL A 72 -36.78 23.77 -35.94
C VAL A 72 -36.14 24.20 -37.28
N GLU A 73 -36.03 23.29 -38.24
CA GLU A 73 -35.49 23.54 -39.57
C GLU A 73 -36.31 24.62 -40.30
N ASN A 74 -37.64 24.74 -40.10
CA ASN A 74 -38.46 25.80 -40.65
C ASN A 74 -38.04 27.20 -40.22
N TYR A 75 -37.23 27.29 -39.15
CA TYR A 75 -36.64 28.56 -38.68
C TYR A 75 -35.16 28.73 -39.13
N GLY A 76 -34.71 27.90 -40.07
CA GLY A 76 -33.33 27.96 -40.58
C GLY A 76 -32.26 27.52 -39.59
N ALA A 77 -32.60 26.69 -38.65
CA ALA A 77 -31.67 26.19 -37.63
C ALA A 77 -31.81 24.63 -37.43
N THR A 78 -30.78 24.02 -36.90
CA THR A 78 -30.87 22.63 -36.45
C THR A 78 -31.14 22.56 -34.93
N VAL A 79 -31.64 21.43 -34.47
CA VAL A 79 -31.79 21.20 -33.00
C VAL A 79 -30.43 21.27 -32.30
N ILE A 80 -29.33 20.88 -32.96
CA ILE A 80 -27.97 20.96 -32.40
C ILE A 80 -27.56 22.44 -32.21
N ASP A 81 -27.82 23.29 -33.22
CA ASP A 81 -27.54 24.72 -33.11
C ASP A 81 -28.36 25.38 -32.01
N LEU A 82 -29.63 24.99 -31.88
CA LEU A 82 -30.52 25.48 -30.84
C LEU A 82 -30.04 25.06 -29.43
N LEU A 83 -29.58 23.82 -29.28
CA LEU A 83 -29.01 23.30 -28.03
C LEU A 83 -27.69 24.03 -27.68
N ALA A 84 -26.84 24.33 -28.67
CA ALA A 84 -25.59 25.03 -28.44
C ALA A 84 -25.80 26.49 -27.96
N VAL A 85 -26.86 27.16 -28.47
CA VAL A 85 -27.15 28.55 -28.07
C VAL A 85 -27.95 28.64 -26.77
N THR A 86 -28.73 27.60 -26.41
CA THR A 86 -29.57 27.58 -25.20
C THR A 86 -28.91 26.91 -24.01
N GLY A 87 -27.72 26.30 -24.17
CA GLY A 87 -26.96 25.64 -23.13
C GLY A 87 -25.60 25.19 -23.64
N ASP A 88 -24.98 24.21 -22.98
CA ASP A 88 -23.70 23.67 -23.43
C ASP A 88 -23.81 22.93 -24.77
N PRO A 89 -22.72 22.88 -25.56
CA PRO A 89 -22.68 22.07 -26.79
C PRO A 89 -23.03 20.61 -26.53
N VAL A 90 -23.70 19.95 -27.50
CA VAL A 90 -23.97 18.51 -27.45
C VAL A 90 -22.64 17.76 -27.49
N ARG A 91 -22.40 16.90 -26.50
CA ARG A 91 -21.19 16.05 -26.42
C ARG A 91 -21.54 14.68 -27.01
N ASP A 92 -20.70 14.17 -27.91
CA ASP A 92 -20.81 12.78 -28.33
C ASP A 92 -20.20 11.89 -27.24
N LEU A 93 -21.05 11.48 -26.27
CA LEU A 93 -20.63 10.63 -25.16
C LEU A 93 -20.21 9.23 -25.63
N ARG A 94 -20.72 8.78 -26.78
CA ARG A 94 -20.33 7.49 -27.35
C ARG A 94 -18.93 7.54 -27.92
N ALA A 95 -18.65 8.56 -28.76
CA ALA A 95 -17.31 8.78 -29.30
C ALA A 95 -16.29 9.06 -28.17
N ALA A 96 -16.67 9.86 -27.17
CA ALA A 96 -15.83 10.12 -26.00
C ALA A 96 -15.51 8.84 -25.21
N LYS A 97 -16.50 7.97 -24.99
CA LYS A 97 -16.32 6.67 -24.31
C LYS A 97 -15.44 5.73 -25.13
N GLU A 98 -15.63 5.69 -26.44
CA GLU A 98 -14.81 4.85 -27.33
C GLU A 98 -13.36 5.36 -27.36
N SER A 99 -13.15 6.67 -27.50
CA SER A 99 -11.82 7.28 -27.43
C SER A 99 -11.13 7.01 -26.08
N ALA A 100 -11.86 7.11 -24.96
CA ALA A 100 -11.33 6.79 -23.64
C ALA A 100 -10.91 5.31 -23.53
N ARG A 101 -11.69 4.38 -24.11
CA ARG A 101 -11.33 2.95 -24.16
C ARG A 101 -10.07 2.71 -24.99
N GLN A 102 -9.97 3.35 -26.15
CA GLN A 102 -8.81 3.23 -27.04
C GLN A 102 -7.56 3.79 -26.35
N ASN A 103 -7.66 4.95 -25.69
CA ASN A 103 -6.55 5.54 -24.92
C ASN A 103 -6.11 4.62 -23.78
N ALA A 104 -7.06 4.05 -23.05
CA ALA A 104 -6.74 3.09 -21.97
C ALA A 104 -6.06 1.83 -22.50
N ALA A 105 -6.53 1.27 -23.63
CA ALA A 105 -5.90 0.10 -24.24
C ALA A 105 -4.48 0.42 -24.73
N ALA A 106 -4.29 1.57 -25.39
CA ALA A 106 -2.98 2.01 -25.86
C ALA A 106 -2.01 2.27 -24.71
N GLU A 107 -2.46 2.84 -23.60
CA GLU A 107 -1.63 3.04 -22.41
C GLU A 107 -1.21 1.70 -21.79
N ARG A 108 -2.13 0.74 -21.65
CA ARG A 108 -1.79 -0.61 -21.15
C ARG A 108 -0.75 -1.31 -22.01
N GLU A 109 -0.86 -1.21 -23.33
CA GLU A 109 0.12 -1.81 -24.24
C GLU A 109 1.50 -1.14 -24.12
N ARG A 110 1.55 0.20 -24.01
CA ARG A 110 2.81 0.91 -23.75
C ARG A 110 3.43 0.53 -22.42
N ALA A 111 2.62 0.40 -21.35
CA ALA A 111 3.08 -0.05 -20.05
C ALA A 111 3.63 -1.49 -20.11
N ALA A 112 2.96 -2.40 -20.82
CA ALA A 112 3.45 -3.76 -21.06
C ALA A 112 4.79 -3.75 -21.82
N THR A 113 4.91 -2.91 -22.84
CA THR A 113 6.12 -2.78 -23.65
C THR A 113 7.28 -2.26 -22.81
N ALA A 114 7.07 -1.20 -22.01
CA ALA A 114 8.11 -0.65 -21.13
C ALA A 114 8.67 -1.69 -20.16
N LEU A 115 7.85 -2.59 -19.63
CA LEU A 115 8.31 -3.69 -18.78
C LEU A 115 9.05 -4.76 -19.58
N ARG A 116 8.57 -5.14 -20.75
CA ARG A 116 9.21 -6.18 -21.61
C ARG A 116 10.58 -5.73 -22.14
N ASP A 117 10.73 -4.45 -22.48
CA ASP A 117 11.96 -3.88 -23.01
C ASP A 117 13.13 -3.98 -22.02
N VAL A 118 12.84 -4.05 -20.72
CA VAL A 118 13.84 -4.25 -19.66
C VAL A 118 13.99 -5.71 -19.24
N GLY A 119 13.40 -6.65 -19.98
CA GLY A 119 13.53 -8.08 -19.74
C GLY A 119 12.54 -8.70 -18.75
N VAL A 120 11.47 -7.99 -18.38
CA VAL A 120 10.37 -8.61 -17.62
C VAL A 120 9.67 -9.63 -18.52
N PRO A 121 9.49 -10.89 -18.09
CA PRO A 121 8.77 -11.89 -18.86
C PRO A 121 7.35 -11.43 -19.25
N ALA A 122 6.93 -11.68 -20.47
CA ALA A 122 5.63 -11.22 -20.98
C ALA A 122 4.45 -11.69 -20.12
N THR A 123 4.53 -12.92 -19.59
CA THR A 123 3.52 -13.48 -18.67
C THR A 123 3.46 -12.71 -17.36
N THR A 124 4.62 -12.33 -16.81
CA THR A 124 4.73 -11.54 -15.57
C THR A 124 4.18 -10.12 -15.78
N ALA A 125 4.56 -9.47 -16.89
CA ALA A 125 4.07 -8.13 -17.24
C ALA A 125 2.54 -8.12 -17.40
N SER A 126 1.96 -9.10 -18.09
CA SER A 126 0.50 -9.22 -18.24
C SER A 126 -0.19 -9.48 -16.91
N ALA A 127 0.30 -10.43 -16.11
CA ALA A 127 -0.25 -10.74 -14.79
C ALA A 127 -0.17 -9.53 -13.85
N TRP A 128 0.90 -8.74 -13.92
CA TRP A 128 1.06 -7.51 -13.15
C TRP A 128 0.02 -6.47 -13.54
N LEU A 129 -0.19 -6.22 -14.84
CA LEU A 129 -1.17 -5.27 -15.34
C LEU A 129 -2.62 -5.64 -14.98
N ASP A 130 -2.91 -6.91 -14.73
CA ASP A 130 -4.25 -7.38 -14.35
C ASP A 130 -4.49 -7.33 -12.83
N ARG A 131 -3.47 -7.01 -12.03
CA ARG A 131 -3.61 -6.92 -10.58
C ARG A 131 -4.43 -5.70 -10.15
N ARG A 132 -5.24 -5.88 -9.11
CA ARG A 132 -6.01 -4.79 -8.49
C ARG A 132 -5.07 -3.83 -7.76
N GLY A 133 -5.47 -2.55 -7.72
CA GLY A 133 -4.76 -1.50 -6.98
C GLY A 133 -3.66 -0.80 -7.79
N LEU A 134 -3.56 -1.05 -9.09
CA LEU A 134 -2.85 -0.20 -10.03
C LEU A 134 -3.74 0.99 -10.45
N PRO A 135 -3.14 2.13 -10.90
CA PRO A 135 -3.90 3.21 -11.51
C PRO A 135 -4.74 2.72 -12.69
N ALA A 136 -5.90 3.34 -12.89
CA ALA A 136 -6.68 3.10 -14.09
C ALA A 136 -5.91 3.61 -15.32
N ALA A 137 -5.96 2.85 -16.41
CA ALA A 137 -5.37 3.30 -17.65
C ALA A 137 -6.25 4.38 -18.32
N GLY A 138 -5.62 5.33 -19.02
CA GLY A 138 -6.28 6.35 -19.81
C GLY A 138 -5.78 7.79 -19.58
N ASP A 139 -5.12 8.03 -18.45
CA ASP A 139 -4.59 9.36 -18.07
C ASP A 139 -3.06 9.43 -17.93
N GLY A 140 -2.36 8.34 -18.27
CA GLY A 140 -0.89 8.25 -18.23
C GLY A 140 -0.31 7.73 -16.92
N GLN A 141 -1.09 7.64 -15.84
CA GLN A 141 -0.56 7.24 -14.53
C GLN A 141 -0.09 5.78 -14.48
N LEU A 142 -0.76 4.89 -15.21
CA LEU A 142 -0.36 3.49 -15.30
C LEU A 142 0.98 3.34 -16.03
N LEU A 143 1.16 4.07 -17.13
CA LEU A 143 2.41 4.07 -17.88
C LEU A 143 3.57 4.61 -17.03
N ASP A 144 3.38 5.77 -16.38
CA ASP A 144 4.40 6.34 -15.50
C ASP A 144 4.82 5.37 -14.37
N LEU A 145 3.86 4.67 -13.76
CA LEU A 145 4.17 3.66 -12.76
C LEU A 145 4.94 2.47 -13.37
N ALA A 146 4.55 2.00 -14.55
CA ALA A 146 5.25 0.91 -15.25
C ALA A 146 6.69 1.30 -15.63
N GLU A 147 6.90 2.52 -16.10
CA GLU A 147 8.24 3.03 -16.42
C GLU A 147 9.14 3.12 -15.17
N ARG A 148 8.57 3.56 -14.02
CA ARG A 148 9.30 3.51 -12.75
C ARG A 148 9.65 2.08 -12.33
N CYS A 149 8.70 1.16 -12.45
CA CYS A 149 8.97 -0.27 -12.18
C CYS A 149 10.03 -0.83 -13.12
N ALA A 150 10.01 -0.47 -14.40
CA ALA A 150 11.00 -0.90 -15.38
C ALA A 150 12.41 -0.40 -15.04
N ARG A 151 12.55 0.87 -14.63
CA ARG A 151 13.83 1.42 -14.16
C ARG A 151 14.38 0.68 -12.95
N VAL A 152 13.52 0.38 -11.97
CA VAL A 152 13.92 -0.39 -10.79
C VAL A 152 14.32 -1.81 -11.20
N TRP A 153 13.55 -2.47 -12.07
CA TRP A 153 13.87 -3.81 -12.58
C TRP A 153 15.24 -3.87 -13.26
N SER A 154 15.58 -2.89 -14.09
CA SER A 154 16.88 -2.80 -14.75
C SER A 154 18.06 -2.58 -13.80
N ALA A 155 17.78 -2.00 -12.62
CA ALA A 155 18.80 -1.71 -11.61
C ALA A 155 18.91 -2.79 -10.52
N LEU A 156 18.12 -3.88 -10.62
CA LEU A 156 18.20 -5.00 -9.67
C LEU A 156 19.59 -5.63 -9.69
N PRO A 157 20.17 -6.00 -8.53
CA PRO A 157 21.44 -6.69 -8.46
C PRO A 157 21.33 -8.09 -9.08
N GLN A 158 22.40 -8.55 -9.72
CA GLN A 158 22.50 -9.95 -10.09
C GLN A 158 22.73 -10.77 -8.82
N LEU A 159 21.83 -11.72 -8.52
CA LEU A 159 21.82 -12.49 -7.27
C LEU A 159 23.14 -13.19 -6.94
N GLU A 160 23.94 -13.52 -7.97
CA GLU A 160 25.25 -14.21 -7.81
C GLU A 160 26.39 -13.26 -7.42
N THR A 161 26.25 -11.95 -7.62
CA THR A 161 27.39 -11.02 -7.58
C THR A 161 27.25 -9.82 -6.65
N GLY A 162 26.07 -9.52 -6.11
CA GLY A 162 25.94 -8.32 -5.31
C GLY A 162 24.66 -8.16 -4.52
N ARG A 163 24.77 -7.35 -3.48
CA ARG A 163 23.63 -6.81 -2.72
C ARG A 163 23.67 -5.29 -2.83
N ILE A 164 22.50 -4.67 -2.81
CA ILE A 164 22.35 -3.21 -2.86
C ILE A 164 21.43 -2.75 -1.72
N LEU A 165 21.69 -1.57 -1.17
CA LEU A 165 20.75 -0.95 -0.22
C LEU A 165 19.51 -0.44 -0.96
N LEU A 166 18.32 -0.63 -0.38
CA LEU A 166 17.04 -0.18 -0.97
C LEU A 166 17.06 1.32 -1.29
N THR A 167 17.64 2.13 -0.41
CA THR A 167 17.77 3.59 -0.60
C THR A 167 18.71 3.94 -1.76
N VAL A 168 19.78 3.14 -1.97
CA VAL A 168 20.70 3.33 -3.11
C VAL A 168 20.02 2.91 -4.41
N LEU A 169 19.31 1.79 -4.41
CA LEU A 169 18.50 1.36 -5.56
C LEU A 169 17.46 2.42 -5.94
N ALA A 170 16.72 2.95 -4.94
CA ALA A 170 15.72 3.98 -5.16
C ALA A 170 16.33 5.27 -5.73
N ALA A 171 17.43 5.75 -5.14
CA ALA A 171 18.13 6.93 -5.63
C ALA A 171 18.67 6.74 -7.05
N THR A 172 19.26 5.57 -7.35
CA THR A 172 19.85 5.30 -8.66
C THR A 172 18.80 5.13 -9.76
N ALA A 173 17.70 4.42 -9.46
CA ALA A 173 16.68 4.11 -10.45
C ALA A 173 15.62 5.21 -10.60
N LEU A 174 15.35 5.97 -9.51
CA LEU A 174 14.18 6.87 -9.44
C LEU A 174 14.54 8.31 -9.05
N ASP A 175 15.83 8.62 -8.85
CA ASP A 175 16.33 9.93 -8.41
C ASP A 175 15.77 10.39 -7.04
N ASP A 176 15.21 9.46 -6.25
CA ASP A 176 14.64 9.71 -4.94
C ASP A 176 14.92 8.51 -4.01
N PRO A 177 15.74 8.67 -2.95
CA PRO A 177 16.06 7.59 -2.03
C PRO A 177 14.86 7.04 -1.25
N HIS A 178 13.73 7.77 -1.20
CA HIS A 178 12.50 7.41 -0.51
C HIS A 178 11.43 6.82 -1.43
N ALA A 179 11.66 6.79 -2.73
CA ALA A 179 10.66 6.32 -3.71
C ALA A 179 10.24 4.86 -3.51
N LEU A 180 11.08 4.06 -2.85
CA LEU A 180 10.81 2.65 -2.52
C LEU A 180 10.54 2.42 -1.03
N ASP A 181 10.27 3.44 -0.23
CA ASP A 181 9.92 3.29 1.18
C ASP A 181 8.63 2.48 1.34
N ARG A 182 8.52 1.82 2.50
CA ARG A 182 7.32 1.05 2.84
C ARG A 182 6.08 1.95 2.83
N GLY A 183 5.08 1.56 2.05
CA GLY A 183 3.83 2.32 1.86
C GLY A 183 3.82 3.16 0.59
N SER A 184 4.94 3.30 -0.15
CA SER A 184 4.91 3.93 -1.45
C SER A 184 4.21 3.06 -2.48
N SER A 185 3.49 3.69 -3.42
CA SER A 185 2.82 2.98 -4.51
C SER A 185 3.82 2.29 -5.45
N THR A 186 4.96 2.92 -5.68
CA THR A 186 6.03 2.37 -6.52
C THR A 186 6.64 1.12 -5.91
N ALA A 187 6.99 1.14 -4.62
CA ALA A 187 7.52 -0.03 -3.93
C ALA A 187 6.53 -1.21 -3.91
N THR A 188 5.26 -0.92 -3.68
CA THR A 188 4.17 -1.92 -3.76
C THR A 188 4.08 -2.52 -5.16
N ALA A 189 4.15 -1.68 -6.20
CA ALA A 189 4.07 -2.12 -7.58
C ALA A 189 5.29 -2.96 -7.99
N VAL A 190 6.50 -2.57 -7.56
CA VAL A 190 7.73 -3.33 -7.81
C VAL A 190 7.70 -4.69 -7.11
N LEU A 191 7.33 -4.77 -5.83
CA LEU A 191 7.22 -6.05 -5.13
C LEU A 191 6.21 -6.99 -5.80
N ARG A 192 5.09 -6.47 -6.28
CA ARG A 192 4.13 -7.25 -7.06
C ARG A 192 4.70 -7.74 -8.40
N LEU A 193 5.53 -6.93 -9.04
CA LEU A 193 6.23 -7.33 -10.27
C LEU A 193 7.24 -8.44 -10.00
N LEU A 194 7.90 -8.41 -8.84
CA LEU A 194 8.80 -9.44 -8.34
C LEU A 194 8.10 -10.72 -7.84
N GLY A 195 6.77 -10.76 -7.87
CA GLY A 195 5.99 -11.94 -7.51
C GLY A 195 5.48 -11.98 -6.07
N HIS A 196 5.70 -10.94 -5.27
CA HIS A 196 5.23 -10.87 -3.89
C HIS A 196 3.81 -10.31 -3.79
N ASP A 197 3.05 -10.80 -2.83
CA ASP A 197 1.86 -10.10 -2.35
C ASP A 197 2.27 -8.94 -1.44
N LEU A 198 1.32 -8.04 -1.12
CA LEU A 198 1.63 -6.91 -0.25
C LEU A 198 2.00 -7.41 1.16
N PRO A 199 3.24 -7.18 1.62
CA PRO A 199 3.67 -7.63 2.94
C PRO A 199 2.90 -6.93 4.06
N ASP A 200 2.37 -7.69 5.01
CA ASP A 200 1.55 -7.23 6.12
C ASP A 200 2.38 -6.64 7.28
N SER A 201 3.65 -7.01 7.37
CA SER A 201 4.58 -6.59 8.41
C SER A 201 5.84 -5.93 7.86
N ALA A 202 6.59 -5.22 8.72
CA ALA A 202 7.90 -4.66 8.37
C ALA A 202 8.95 -5.75 8.11
N GLU A 203 8.79 -6.91 8.75
CA GLU A 203 9.67 -8.05 8.58
C GLU A 203 9.43 -8.72 7.22
N ALA A 204 8.18 -9.04 6.90
CA ALA A 204 7.81 -9.59 5.59
C ALA A 204 8.21 -8.65 4.44
N TRP A 205 8.08 -7.33 4.66
CA TRP A 205 8.56 -6.32 3.71
C TRP A 205 10.07 -6.42 3.46
N ARG A 206 10.89 -6.54 4.51
CA ARG A 206 12.35 -6.69 4.36
C ARG A 206 12.70 -8.01 3.68
N MET A 207 12.09 -9.12 4.09
CA MET A 207 12.31 -10.42 3.48
C MET A 207 12.01 -10.41 1.98
N ALA A 208 10.91 -9.80 1.57
CA ALA A 208 10.54 -9.70 0.17
C ALA A 208 11.61 -8.97 -0.68
N TRP A 209 12.26 -7.94 -0.14
CA TRP A 209 13.39 -7.29 -0.82
C TRP A 209 14.68 -8.11 -0.75
N GLU A 210 14.95 -8.74 0.40
CA GLU A 210 16.16 -9.55 0.61
C GLU A 210 16.26 -10.75 -0.34
N GLU A 211 15.13 -11.37 -0.69
CA GLU A 211 15.06 -12.45 -1.67
C GLU A 211 15.60 -12.02 -3.06
N HIS A 212 15.60 -10.72 -3.34
CA HIS A 212 16.13 -10.15 -4.58
C HIS A 212 17.49 -9.44 -4.39
N GLY A 213 18.21 -9.72 -3.29
CA GLY A 213 19.52 -9.12 -3.03
C GLY A 213 19.47 -7.64 -2.60
N ILE A 214 18.32 -7.17 -2.10
CA ILE A 214 18.13 -5.77 -1.70
C ILE A 214 18.04 -5.69 -0.19
N ASP A 215 18.98 -4.96 0.44
CA ASP A 215 19.04 -4.77 1.88
C ASP A 215 18.22 -3.54 2.32
N CYS A 216 17.17 -3.76 3.12
CA CYS A 216 16.41 -2.68 3.72
C CYS A 216 17.04 -2.27 5.04
N ASP A 217 17.94 -1.30 5.00
CA ASP A 217 18.54 -0.67 6.19
C ASP A 217 18.97 -1.66 7.32
N PRO A 218 20.00 -2.46 7.08
CA PRO A 218 20.47 -3.44 8.06
C PRO A 218 21.17 -2.80 9.29
N VAL A 219 21.34 -1.48 9.31
CA VAL A 219 22.01 -0.75 10.39
C VAL A 219 21.03 -0.14 11.38
N SER A 220 19.90 0.41 10.91
CA SER A 220 18.87 0.99 11.81
C SER A 220 18.11 -0.08 12.57
N SER A 221 17.98 -1.29 12.05
CA SER A 221 17.43 -2.40 12.82
C SER A 221 18.46 -2.90 13.82
N ARG A 222 18.16 -2.72 15.12
CA ARG A 222 19.09 -2.99 16.20
C ARG A 222 18.42 -3.65 17.39
N VAL A 223 19.23 -4.33 18.20
CA VAL A 223 18.83 -5.01 19.43
C VAL A 223 19.81 -4.66 20.54
N LEU A 224 19.31 -4.36 21.73
CA LEU A 224 20.14 -4.05 22.90
C LEU A 224 20.41 -5.34 23.67
N VAL A 225 21.68 -5.60 24.03
CA VAL A 225 22.10 -6.83 24.69
C VAL A 225 23.04 -6.56 25.84
N LEU A 226 23.08 -7.50 26.80
CA LEU A 226 24.00 -7.50 27.93
C LEU A 226 24.51 -8.92 28.18
N ASN A 227 25.80 -9.06 28.43
CA ASN A 227 26.45 -10.34 28.80
C ASN A 227 26.07 -11.53 27.91
N LEU A 228 26.07 -11.34 26.61
CA LEU A 228 25.69 -12.35 25.63
C LEU A 228 26.96 -13.03 25.06
N PRO A 229 27.46 -14.11 25.67
CA PRO A 229 28.68 -14.77 25.22
C PRO A 229 28.39 -15.57 23.93
N LEU A 230 28.66 -14.97 22.79
CA LEU A 230 28.48 -15.56 21.47
C LEU A 230 29.75 -16.24 20.96
N ALA A 231 29.56 -17.33 20.21
CA ALA A 231 30.55 -17.98 19.38
C ALA A 231 30.02 -18.07 17.95
N GLY A 232 30.91 -18.10 16.96
CA GLY A 232 30.58 -18.16 15.55
C GLY A 232 31.44 -17.20 14.72
N ASP A 233 31.14 -17.12 13.43
CA ASP A 233 31.85 -16.26 12.48
C ASP A 233 31.18 -14.89 12.26
N ALA A 234 29.92 -14.73 12.70
CA ALA A 234 29.22 -13.46 12.62
C ALA A 234 29.96 -12.33 13.36
N PRO A 235 29.98 -11.11 12.84
CA PRO A 235 30.64 -9.97 13.51
C PRO A 235 30.16 -9.75 14.96
N CYS A 236 28.91 -10.03 15.27
CA CYS A 236 28.33 -9.89 16.62
C CYS A 236 29.10 -10.70 17.67
N ALA A 237 29.64 -11.89 17.34
CA ALA A 237 30.39 -12.71 18.30
C ALA A 237 31.65 -11.99 18.82
N ARG A 238 32.39 -11.30 17.93
CA ARG A 238 33.56 -10.49 18.32
C ARG A 238 33.18 -9.22 19.07
N ILE A 239 32.10 -8.57 18.64
CA ILE A 239 31.63 -7.30 19.21
C ILE A 239 31.20 -7.48 20.67
N VAL A 240 30.39 -8.52 20.96
CA VAL A 240 29.92 -8.77 22.34
C VAL A 240 31.06 -9.22 23.26
N GLN A 241 32.05 -9.92 22.74
CA GLN A 241 33.25 -10.29 23.52
C GLN A 241 34.08 -9.07 23.95
N ALA A 242 34.20 -8.08 23.07
CA ALA A 242 34.90 -6.86 23.35
C ALA A 242 34.15 -5.92 24.33
N ALA A 243 32.82 -5.93 24.28
CA ALA A 243 31.99 -5.07 25.15
C ALA A 243 32.03 -5.47 26.63
N GLY A 244 32.26 -6.74 26.95
CA GLY A 244 32.19 -7.23 28.31
C GLY A 244 30.81 -7.06 28.93
N PRO A 245 30.70 -6.54 30.18
CA PRO A 245 29.42 -6.37 30.87
C PRO A 245 28.68 -5.08 30.55
N GLU A 246 29.06 -4.39 29.48
CA GLU A 246 28.43 -3.14 29.05
C GLU A 246 27.22 -3.39 28.14
N PRO A 247 26.15 -2.59 28.28
CA PRO A 247 25.03 -2.58 27.34
C PRO A 247 25.50 -2.26 25.91
N LEU A 248 25.10 -3.09 24.95
CA LEU A 248 25.57 -2.98 23.58
C LEU A 248 24.42 -3.07 22.57
N TRP A 249 24.39 -2.16 21.61
CA TRP A 249 23.52 -2.27 20.46
C TRP A 249 24.17 -3.11 19.36
N LEU A 250 23.53 -4.24 19.00
CA LEU A 250 23.85 -5.02 17.81
C LEU A 250 22.91 -4.61 16.68
N THR A 251 23.45 -4.42 15.49
CA THR A 251 22.68 -4.15 14.28
C THR A 251 22.34 -5.45 13.56
N LEU A 252 21.30 -5.46 12.74
CA LEU A 252 20.98 -6.61 11.89
C LEU A 252 22.17 -7.02 11.01
N ARG A 253 22.95 -6.03 10.52
CA ARG A 253 24.19 -6.26 9.77
C ARG A 253 25.22 -7.06 10.59
N SER A 254 25.36 -6.78 11.89
CA SER A 254 26.32 -7.49 12.75
C SER A 254 25.90 -8.94 13.04
N LEU A 255 24.64 -9.29 12.77
CA LEU A 255 24.04 -10.63 12.90
C LEU A 255 24.08 -11.45 11.60
N THR A 256 24.76 -10.96 10.58
CA THR A 256 24.97 -11.70 9.33
C THR A 256 26.02 -12.79 9.56
N GLY A 257 25.73 -14.02 9.13
CA GLY A 257 26.59 -15.18 9.38
C GLY A 257 26.07 -16.08 10.51
N SER A 258 26.90 -17.02 10.96
CA SER A 258 26.55 -17.98 11.99
C SER A 258 26.95 -17.45 13.39
N PHE A 259 26.04 -17.66 14.35
CA PHE A 259 26.31 -17.38 15.76
C PHE A 259 25.46 -18.31 16.65
N ARG A 260 25.96 -18.60 17.83
CA ARG A 260 25.26 -19.34 18.89
C ARG A 260 25.81 -18.92 20.26
N MET A 261 25.15 -19.34 21.32
CA MET A 261 25.73 -19.20 22.64
C MET A 261 27.05 -20.01 22.74
N ALA A 262 28.06 -19.45 23.39
CA ALA A 262 29.36 -20.13 23.57
C ALA A 262 29.20 -21.42 24.43
N ALA A 263 28.31 -21.42 25.43
CA ALA A 263 27.93 -22.59 26.17
C ALA A 263 26.57 -23.12 25.69
N PRO A 264 26.46 -24.44 25.38
CA PRO A 264 25.17 -25.02 25.00
C PRO A 264 24.15 -24.96 26.14
N ALA A 265 22.86 -25.00 25.80
CA ALA A 265 21.73 -24.94 26.73
C ALA A 265 21.72 -23.74 27.71
N SER A 266 22.28 -22.62 27.28
CA SER A 266 22.27 -21.39 28.08
C SER A 266 20.87 -20.76 28.12
N ASP A 267 20.48 -20.27 29.30
CA ASP A 267 19.30 -19.44 29.45
C ASP A 267 19.61 -18.01 28.95
N VAL A 268 18.73 -17.48 28.11
CA VAL A 268 18.76 -16.10 27.62
C VAL A 268 17.45 -15.44 28.01
N TYR A 269 17.53 -14.35 28.75
CA TYR A 269 16.37 -13.58 29.21
C TYR A 269 16.06 -12.44 28.25
N VAL A 270 14.77 -12.13 28.10
CA VAL A 270 14.28 -11.08 27.22
C VAL A 270 13.37 -10.16 28.02
N CYS A 271 13.69 -8.86 28.06
CA CYS A 271 12.87 -7.82 28.65
C CYS A 271 12.40 -6.80 27.58
N GLU A 272 11.37 -6.04 27.90
CA GLU A 272 10.90 -4.95 27.03
C GLU A 272 11.69 -3.66 27.26
N ASN A 273 11.85 -3.28 28.55
CA ASN A 273 12.36 -1.96 28.94
C ASN A 273 13.89 -1.93 29.10
N PRO A 274 14.57 -0.91 28.53
CA PRO A 274 16.01 -0.71 28.74
C PRO A 274 16.39 -0.51 30.23
N SER A 275 15.48 0.00 31.06
CA SER A 275 15.68 0.19 32.50
C SER A 275 16.08 -1.10 33.23
N VAL A 276 15.48 -2.25 32.85
CA VAL A 276 15.84 -3.56 33.40
C VAL A 276 17.27 -3.94 33.02
N LEU A 277 17.64 -3.74 31.78
CA LEU A 277 18.98 -4.05 31.27
C LEU A 277 20.05 -3.15 31.88
N ILE A 278 19.78 -1.84 32.02
CA ILE A 278 20.67 -0.87 32.68
C ILE A 278 20.88 -1.26 34.14
N ALA A 279 19.78 -1.55 34.87
CA ALA A 279 19.90 -1.96 36.27
C ALA A 279 20.67 -3.29 36.43
N ALA A 280 20.51 -4.24 35.48
CA ALA A 280 21.30 -5.46 35.49
C ALA A 280 22.80 -5.20 35.22
N ALA A 281 23.13 -4.28 34.33
CA ALA A 281 24.51 -3.87 34.08
C ALA A 281 25.14 -3.22 35.33
N ASP A 282 24.43 -2.26 35.94
CA ASP A 282 24.95 -1.48 37.10
C ASP A 282 25.08 -2.33 38.36
N GLN A 283 24.08 -3.19 38.66
CA GLN A 283 24.03 -3.91 39.92
C GLN A 283 24.67 -5.31 39.86
N LEU A 284 24.65 -5.98 38.73
CA LEU A 284 25.13 -7.36 38.56
C LEU A 284 26.42 -7.42 37.73
N GLY A 285 26.61 -6.50 36.80
CA GLY A 285 27.78 -6.48 35.93
C GLY A 285 28.01 -7.84 35.25
N LYS A 286 29.22 -8.41 35.40
CA LYS A 286 29.58 -9.74 34.87
C LYS A 286 28.75 -10.90 35.43
N SER A 287 28.12 -10.73 36.60
CA SER A 287 27.27 -11.74 37.23
C SER A 287 25.87 -11.78 36.68
N SER A 288 25.48 -10.87 35.78
CA SER A 288 24.22 -10.94 35.10
C SER A 288 24.18 -12.12 34.11
N ARG A 289 23.05 -12.81 34.08
CA ARG A 289 22.73 -13.76 32.98
C ARG A 289 22.59 -13.01 31.65
N PRO A 290 22.72 -13.71 30.51
CA PRO A 290 22.50 -13.15 29.19
C PRO A 290 21.13 -12.48 29.11
N LEU A 291 21.09 -11.19 28.73
CA LEU A 291 19.88 -10.40 28.65
C LEU A 291 19.79 -9.71 27.28
N VAL A 292 18.60 -9.76 26.69
CA VAL A 292 18.24 -9.09 25.45
C VAL A 292 17.08 -8.16 25.74
N CYS A 293 17.16 -6.91 25.30
CA CYS A 293 16.07 -5.94 25.43
C CYS A 293 15.43 -5.65 24.07
N THR A 294 14.12 -5.78 23.98
CA THR A 294 13.38 -5.48 22.74
C THR A 294 13.23 -4.01 22.48
N ASN A 295 13.27 -3.18 23.55
CA ASN A 295 13.04 -1.74 23.48
C ASN A 295 11.73 -1.40 22.76
N GLY A 296 10.62 -1.93 23.27
CA GLY A 296 9.31 -1.92 22.64
C GLY A 296 9.13 -3.08 21.67
N ARG A 297 8.46 -2.88 20.54
CA ARG A 297 8.20 -3.95 19.57
C ARG A 297 9.50 -4.57 19.05
N PRO A 298 9.62 -5.92 19.03
CA PRO A 298 10.80 -6.61 18.54
C PRO A 298 11.17 -6.17 17.12
N SER A 299 12.40 -5.72 16.92
CA SER A 299 12.94 -5.37 15.63
C SER A 299 13.34 -6.63 14.83
N ALA A 300 13.63 -6.50 13.55
CA ALA A 300 14.20 -7.60 12.76
C ALA A 300 15.52 -8.11 13.35
N ALA A 301 16.37 -7.22 13.88
CA ALA A 301 17.58 -7.61 14.59
C ALA A 301 17.28 -8.41 15.86
N THR A 302 16.26 -8.01 16.63
CA THR A 302 15.82 -8.75 17.82
C THR A 302 15.36 -10.16 17.45
N LEU A 303 14.48 -10.28 16.47
CA LEU A 303 13.97 -11.61 16.06
C LEU A 303 15.07 -12.47 15.46
N ARG A 304 15.93 -11.92 14.58
CA ARG A 304 17.08 -12.64 14.00
C ARG A 304 18.03 -13.17 15.08
N LEU A 305 18.35 -12.32 16.08
CA LEU A 305 19.19 -12.72 17.19
C LEU A 305 18.55 -13.86 18.00
N LEU A 306 17.32 -13.66 18.48
CA LEU A 306 16.65 -14.63 19.34
C LEU A 306 16.40 -15.98 18.63
N THR A 307 16.00 -15.96 17.35
CA THR A 307 15.82 -17.17 16.54
C THR A 307 17.13 -17.92 16.39
N GLY A 308 18.21 -17.24 16.02
CA GLY A 308 19.52 -17.87 15.86
C GLY A 308 20.07 -18.45 17.17
N LEU A 309 19.77 -17.81 18.33
CA LEU A 309 20.14 -18.35 19.64
C LEU A 309 19.31 -19.60 19.99
N ALA A 310 18.02 -19.60 19.71
CA ALA A 310 17.13 -20.75 19.96
C ALA A 310 17.49 -21.94 19.06
N GLU A 311 17.78 -21.72 17.78
CA GLU A 311 18.27 -22.72 16.85
C GLU A 311 19.63 -23.31 17.30
N GLY A 312 20.47 -22.47 17.92
CA GLY A 312 21.73 -22.86 18.55
C GLY A 312 21.56 -23.55 19.91
N GLY A 313 20.34 -23.87 20.35
CA GLY A 313 20.04 -24.61 21.57
C GLY A 313 19.89 -23.78 22.85
N ALA A 314 19.79 -22.45 22.75
CA ALA A 314 19.51 -21.61 23.91
C ALA A 314 18.03 -21.68 24.34
N SER A 315 17.78 -21.64 25.65
CA SER A 315 16.44 -21.48 26.22
C SER A 315 16.08 -20.00 26.33
N ILE A 316 15.05 -19.56 25.61
CA ILE A 316 14.61 -18.18 25.61
C ILE A 316 13.51 -17.97 26.66
N HIS A 317 13.70 -16.99 27.55
CA HIS A 317 12.75 -16.61 28.59
C HIS A 317 12.29 -15.18 28.35
N VAL A 318 11.02 -14.98 27.98
CA VAL A 318 10.50 -13.68 27.54
C VAL A 318 9.56 -13.07 28.57
N ARG A 319 9.75 -11.78 28.82
CA ARG A 319 8.88 -10.90 29.59
C ARG A 319 8.69 -9.58 28.83
N ALA A 320 7.59 -8.91 29.15
CA ALA A 320 7.29 -7.53 28.78
C ALA A 320 6.39 -6.91 29.87
N ASP A 321 5.99 -5.67 29.71
CA ASP A 321 4.97 -5.04 30.55
C ASP A 321 3.62 -5.77 30.45
N ASP A 322 2.87 -5.81 31.56
CA ASP A 322 1.59 -6.51 31.61
C ASP A 322 0.46 -5.62 31.08
N ASP A 323 0.60 -5.21 29.81
CA ASP A 323 -0.39 -4.45 29.07
C ASP A 323 -0.60 -5.02 27.66
N SER A 324 -1.43 -4.37 26.84
CA SER A 324 -1.72 -4.83 25.48
C SER A 324 -0.49 -4.79 24.55
N ALA A 325 0.43 -3.83 24.76
CA ALA A 325 1.65 -3.71 23.98
C ALA A 325 2.62 -4.83 24.34
N GLY A 326 2.84 -5.08 25.64
CA GLY A 326 3.69 -6.16 26.11
C GLY A 326 3.16 -7.56 25.74
N GLN A 327 1.84 -7.77 25.75
CA GLN A 327 1.23 -9.01 25.23
C GLN A 327 1.51 -9.21 23.75
N ALA A 328 1.47 -8.15 22.95
CA ALA A 328 1.81 -8.20 21.52
C ALA A 328 3.30 -8.53 21.31
N ILE A 329 4.20 -8.00 22.16
CA ILE A 329 5.63 -8.29 22.13
C ILE A 329 5.88 -9.78 22.43
N VAL A 330 5.34 -10.29 23.53
CA VAL A 330 5.46 -11.71 23.93
C VAL A 330 4.90 -12.62 22.84
N THR A 331 3.74 -12.28 22.28
CA THR A 331 3.12 -13.05 21.18
C THR A 331 4.02 -13.07 19.94
N THR A 332 4.64 -11.94 19.59
CA THR A 332 5.55 -11.83 18.44
C THR A 332 6.78 -12.73 18.64
N VAL A 333 7.42 -12.64 19.80
CA VAL A 333 8.58 -13.49 20.13
C VAL A 333 8.20 -14.97 20.11
N ARG A 334 7.08 -15.38 20.71
CA ARG A 334 6.63 -16.77 20.74
C ARG A 334 6.17 -17.30 19.40
N ARG A 335 5.70 -16.44 18.50
CA ARG A 335 5.40 -16.84 17.12
C ARG A 335 6.69 -17.20 16.36
N ALA A 336 7.75 -16.41 16.54
CA ALA A 336 9.06 -16.67 15.94
C ALA A 336 9.76 -17.87 16.61
N ILE A 337 9.58 -18.03 17.93
CA ILE A 337 10.24 -19.05 18.73
C ILE A 337 9.18 -19.75 19.61
N PRO A 338 8.49 -20.79 19.09
CA PRO A 338 7.42 -21.48 19.84
C PRO A 338 7.88 -22.10 21.18
N SER A 339 9.18 -22.42 21.32
CA SER A 339 9.78 -22.95 22.55
C SER A 339 10.05 -21.89 23.62
N ALA A 340 9.89 -20.57 23.31
CA ALA A 340 10.14 -19.52 24.28
C ALA A 340 9.19 -19.61 25.48
N ARG A 341 9.78 -19.54 26.67
CA ARG A 341 9.08 -19.62 27.95
C ARG A 341 8.74 -18.25 28.48
N LEU A 342 7.64 -18.14 29.22
CA LEU A 342 7.30 -16.89 29.90
C LEU A 342 8.20 -16.73 31.13
N TRP A 343 8.72 -15.50 31.29
CA TRP A 343 9.54 -15.13 32.46
C TRP A 343 8.76 -14.17 33.34
N ARG A 344 8.19 -14.68 34.45
CA ARG A 344 7.33 -13.92 35.39
C ARG A 344 6.24 -13.09 34.69
N PHE A 345 5.77 -13.58 33.57
CA PHE A 345 4.70 -12.98 32.80
C PHE A 345 3.47 -13.90 32.88
N GLU A 346 2.45 -13.44 33.57
CA GLU A 346 1.18 -14.17 33.72
C GLU A 346 0.10 -13.40 33.00
N ALA A 347 -0.67 -14.09 32.15
CA ALA A 347 -1.89 -13.50 31.58
C ALA A 347 -2.88 -13.28 32.74
N ARG A 348 -3.07 -12.02 33.14
CA ARG A 348 -4.00 -11.63 34.19
C ARG A 348 -5.31 -11.11 33.62
N PRO A 349 -6.44 -11.23 34.35
CA PRO A 349 -7.66 -10.53 33.98
C PRO A 349 -7.43 -9.01 33.98
N PRO A 350 -8.25 -8.21 33.26
CA PRO A 350 -8.05 -6.77 33.11
C PRO A 350 -8.02 -6.09 34.49
N GLY A 351 -6.84 -5.59 34.84
CA GLY A 351 -6.52 -4.88 36.08
C GLY A 351 -5.56 -3.73 35.78
N ARG A 352 -4.94 -3.16 36.84
CA ARG A 352 -3.87 -2.19 36.63
C ARG A 352 -2.68 -2.87 35.93
N PRO A 353 -2.15 -2.30 34.83
CA PRO A 353 -0.93 -2.79 34.19
C PRO A 353 0.21 -2.89 35.21
N ARG A 354 1.03 -3.91 35.11
CA ARG A 354 2.24 -4.06 35.93
C ARG A 354 3.46 -3.91 35.04
N TYR A 355 4.24 -2.91 35.33
CA TYR A 355 5.44 -2.56 34.57
C TYR A 355 6.65 -3.34 35.06
N GLU A 356 7.62 -3.57 34.19
CA GLU A 356 8.87 -4.28 34.51
C GLU A 356 9.61 -3.64 35.67
N GLU A 357 9.60 -2.31 35.77
CA GLU A 357 10.24 -1.55 36.84
C GLU A 357 9.66 -1.85 38.22
N GLN A 358 8.39 -2.21 38.33
CA GLN A 358 7.75 -2.58 39.60
C GLN A 358 8.23 -3.95 40.11
N ASP A 359 8.71 -4.81 39.21
CA ASP A 359 9.27 -6.12 39.51
C ASP A 359 10.79 -6.14 39.48
N LEU A 360 11.46 -5.00 39.31
CA LEU A 360 12.88 -4.90 39.04
C LEU A 360 13.76 -5.74 39.98
N LEU A 361 13.51 -5.68 41.30
CA LEU A 361 14.26 -6.44 42.27
C LEU A 361 14.11 -7.96 42.11
N LEU A 362 12.93 -8.43 41.70
CA LEU A 362 12.68 -9.84 41.45
C LEU A 362 13.36 -10.30 40.16
N LEU A 363 13.34 -9.44 39.13
CA LEU A 363 14.00 -9.70 37.86
C LEU A 363 15.51 -9.76 38.02
N LEU A 364 16.09 -8.86 38.79
CA LEU A 364 17.53 -8.85 39.08
C LEU A 364 17.97 -10.09 39.86
N ARG A 365 17.12 -10.62 40.79
CA ARG A 365 17.40 -11.88 41.47
C ARG A 365 17.49 -13.05 40.49
N ASP A 366 16.56 -13.13 39.54
CA ASP A 366 16.57 -14.20 38.53
C ASP A 366 17.76 -14.08 37.57
N LEU A 367 18.16 -12.83 37.25
CA LEU A 367 19.30 -12.53 36.39
C LEU A 367 20.65 -12.76 37.07
N HIS A 368 20.69 -12.79 38.41
CA HIS A 368 21.93 -13.01 39.13
C HIS A 368 22.40 -14.48 38.96
N ARG A 369 23.61 -14.65 38.38
CA ARG A 369 24.30 -15.93 38.44
C ARG A 369 24.78 -16.11 39.85
N GLY A 370 24.15 -17.02 40.64
CA GLY A 370 24.67 -17.43 41.92
C GLY A 370 26.17 -17.79 41.76
N ARG A 371 26.99 -17.52 42.75
CA ARG A 371 28.37 -18.02 42.77
C ARG A 371 28.25 -19.56 42.63
N ALA A 372 28.83 -20.11 41.55
CA ALA A 372 29.01 -21.56 41.38
C ALA A 372 29.93 -22.07 42.48
#